data_2837c7fcceb6ef4b389da42040371018
#
_entry.id   2837c7fcceb6ef4b389da42040371018
#
_cell.length_a   1.000
_cell.length_b   1.000
_cell.length_c   1.000
_cell.angle_alpha   90.00
_cell.angle_beta   90.00
_cell.angle_gamma   90.00
#
_symmetry.space_group_name_H-M   'P 1'
#
loop_
_entity.id
_entity.type
_entity.pdbx_description
1 polymer ?
#
loop_
_entity_poly.entity_id
_entity_poly.type
_entity_poly.pdbx_seq_one_letter_code
_entity_poly.pdbx_strand_id
1 'polypeptide(L)'
;PTMGGVIILFGLLISVLLWADLSNINILFCIYITVSFGLLGAFDDFKKIKYSNSSGISSKLKITLQILLAVLGVSLFVYYADFQDMTNLYFPFFKNLIINLGWFFIPFSVFVIIGSSNAVNLTDGLDGLATVPVILVAACFAFISYVTGNIVFSNYLQIPYIEGTGEISIFCGAIIGSCLGSVSYTHLRAHETQRN
;
A
#
# COMPACT_ATOMS: atom_id res chain seq x y z
N PRO A 1 11.44 -15.09 -11.40
CA PRO A 1 12.15 -13.81 -11.53
C PRO A 1 12.14 -13.11 -10.19
N THR A 2 13.30 -13.07 -9.54
CA THR A 2 13.50 -12.58 -8.16
C THR A 2 13.42 -11.06 -7.99
N MET A 3 12.98 -10.29 -8.99
CA MET A 3 12.90 -8.81 -8.95
C MET A 3 11.62 -8.21 -9.54
N GLY A 4 10.53 -8.96 -9.65
CA GLY A 4 9.25 -8.44 -10.15
C GLY A 4 8.72 -7.27 -9.34
N GLY A 5 8.90 -7.29 -8.01
CA GLY A 5 8.49 -6.21 -7.12
C GLY A 5 9.17 -4.86 -7.40
N VAL A 6 10.42 -4.87 -7.89
CA VAL A 6 11.14 -3.65 -8.25
C VAL A 6 10.48 -2.98 -9.47
N ILE A 7 10.07 -3.76 -10.46
CA ILE A 7 9.37 -3.24 -11.65
C ILE A 7 8.03 -2.62 -11.27
N ILE A 8 7.27 -3.32 -10.41
CA ILE A 8 5.99 -2.81 -9.88
C ILE A 8 6.22 -1.48 -9.14
N LEU A 9 7.22 -1.43 -8.26
CA LEU A 9 7.55 -0.23 -7.49
C LEU A 9 7.92 0.95 -8.41
N PHE A 10 8.74 0.72 -9.43
CA PHE A 10 9.10 1.75 -10.39
C PHE A 10 7.90 2.25 -11.19
N GLY A 11 7.09 1.37 -11.73
CA GLY A 11 5.89 1.73 -12.49
C GLY A 11 4.91 2.53 -11.64
N LEU A 12 4.69 2.11 -10.38
CA LEU A 12 3.85 2.81 -9.43
C LEU A 12 4.40 4.21 -9.14
N LEU A 13 5.68 4.32 -8.77
CA LEU A 13 6.28 5.61 -8.40
C LEU A 13 6.26 6.60 -9.57
N ILE A 14 6.63 6.17 -10.78
CA ILE A 14 6.58 7.04 -11.96
C ILE A 14 5.14 7.54 -12.19
N SER A 15 4.14 6.64 -12.13
CA SER A 15 2.75 7.02 -12.32
C SER A 15 2.27 8.01 -11.26
N VAL A 16 2.58 7.77 -9.99
CA VAL A 16 2.16 8.66 -8.89
C VAL A 16 2.86 10.02 -8.99
N LEU A 17 4.16 10.06 -9.29
CA LEU A 17 4.90 11.32 -9.46
C LEU A 17 4.40 12.17 -10.62
N LEU A 18 3.83 11.55 -11.67
CA LEU A 18 3.32 12.26 -12.84
C LEU A 18 1.88 12.75 -12.68
N TRP A 19 1.05 12.03 -11.94
CA TRP A 19 -0.40 12.25 -11.96
C TRP A 19 -1.01 12.65 -10.62
N ALA A 20 -0.36 12.36 -9.48
CA ALA A 20 -0.90 12.69 -8.17
C ALA A 20 -0.42 14.06 -7.68
N ASP A 21 -1.25 14.69 -6.85
CA ASP A 21 -0.87 15.91 -6.16
C ASP A 21 0.10 15.60 -5.01
N LEU A 22 1.37 15.95 -5.22
CA LEU A 22 2.44 15.74 -4.23
C LEU A 22 2.37 16.69 -3.03
N SER A 23 1.48 17.69 -3.03
CA SER A 23 1.22 18.53 -1.85
C SER A 23 0.28 17.85 -0.86
N ASN A 24 -0.41 16.80 -1.31
CA ASN A 24 -1.37 16.06 -0.49
C ASN A 24 -0.67 15.12 0.49
N ILE A 25 -0.92 15.31 1.78
CA ILE A 25 -0.30 14.53 2.85
C ILE A 25 -0.63 13.02 2.76
N ASN A 26 -1.83 12.66 2.28
CA ASN A 26 -2.23 11.27 2.10
C ASN A 26 -1.35 10.58 1.05
N ILE A 27 -1.04 11.28 -0.06
CA ILE A 27 -0.16 10.78 -1.11
C ILE A 27 1.27 10.65 -0.61
N LEU A 28 1.79 11.66 0.10
CA LEU A 28 3.13 11.59 0.68
C LEU A 28 3.27 10.42 1.65
N PHE A 29 2.25 10.17 2.46
CA PHE A 29 2.23 9.03 3.37
C PHE A 29 2.23 7.69 2.61
N CYS A 30 1.38 7.56 1.57
CA CYS A 30 1.35 6.36 0.72
C CYS A 30 2.69 6.10 0.03
N ILE A 31 3.32 7.14 -0.54
CA ILE A 31 4.66 7.05 -1.15
C ILE A 31 5.69 6.61 -0.09
N TYR A 32 5.70 7.25 1.09
CA TYR A 32 6.64 6.93 2.15
C TYR A 32 6.56 5.46 2.57
N ILE A 33 5.37 4.96 2.88
CA ILE A 33 5.17 3.55 3.28
C ILE A 33 5.58 2.61 2.15
N THR A 34 5.17 2.90 0.91
CA THR A 34 5.47 2.05 -0.24
C THR A 34 6.97 1.98 -0.52
N VAL A 35 7.66 3.12 -0.51
CA VAL A 35 9.11 3.17 -0.76
C VAL A 35 9.88 2.50 0.36
N SER A 36 9.58 2.82 1.62
CA SER A 36 10.30 2.27 2.77
C SER A 36 10.14 0.76 2.89
N PHE A 37 8.93 0.23 2.74
CA PHE A 37 8.68 -1.22 2.75
C PHE A 37 9.20 -1.91 1.49
N GLY A 38 9.09 -1.26 0.33
CA GLY A 38 9.63 -1.75 -0.94
C GLY A 38 11.16 -1.87 -0.90
N LEU A 39 11.86 -0.87 -0.36
CA LEU A 39 13.32 -0.93 -0.16
C LEU A 39 13.72 -2.02 0.84
N LEU A 40 12.95 -2.20 1.92
CA LEU A 40 13.21 -3.27 2.88
C LEU A 40 13.06 -4.65 2.22
N GLY A 41 12.03 -4.85 1.38
CA GLY A 41 11.85 -6.07 0.60
C GLY A 41 12.96 -6.29 -0.42
N ALA A 42 13.32 -5.26 -1.19
CA ALA A 42 14.40 -5.32 -2.16
C ALA A 42 15.76 -5.65 -1.51
N PHE A 43 16.01 -5.11 -0.32
CA PHE A 43 17.23 -5.41 0.45
C PHE A 43 17.24 -6.86 0.96
N ASP A 44 16.10 -7.41 1.37
CA ASP A 44 15.97 -8.81 1.76
C ASP A 44 16.27 -9.75 0.57
N ASP A 45 15.70 -9.46 -0.59
CA ASP A 45 15.91 -10.23 -1.81
C ASP A 45 17.35 -10.10 -2.35
N PHE A 46 17.93 -8.90 -2.32
CA PHE A 46 19.33 -8.69 -2.69
C PHE A 46 20.29 -9.52 -1.83
N LYS A 47 20.02 -9.59 -0.51
CA LYS A 47 20.82 -10.39 0.41
C LYS A 47 20.73 -11.89 0.12
N LYS A 48 19.52 -12.40 -0.21
CA LYS A 48 19.32 -13.80 -0.60
C LYS A 48 20.11 -14.15 -1.86
N ILE A 49 20.09 -13.27 -2.87
CA ILE A 49 20.84 -13.47 -4.12
C ILE A 49 22.33 -13.45 -3.88
N LYS A 50 22.84 -12.44 -3.17
CA LYS A 50 24.29 -12.24 -2.98
C LYS A 50 24.95 -13.37 -2.20
N TYR A 51 24.27 -13.92 -1.20
CA TYR A 51 24.84 -14.94 -0.32
C TYR A 51 24.39 -16.36 -0.69
N SER A 52 23.62 -16.54 -1.77
CA SER A 52 23.06 -17.84 -2.20
C SER A 52 22.39 -18.61 -1.04
N ASN A 53 21.87 -17.88 -0.06
CA ASN A 53 21.29 -18.43 1.15
C ASN A 53 19.83 -18.02 1.27
N SER A 54 18.94 -18.99 1.43
CA SER A 54 17.50 -18.77 1.51
C SER A 54 17.04 -17.94 2.73
N SER A 55 17.93 -17.71 3.71
CA SER A 55 17.56 -17.09 4.97
C SER A 55 17.40 -15.55 4.96
N GLY A 56 17.89 -14.84 3.93
CA GLY A 56 17.71 -13.38 3.78
C GLY A 56 18.09 -12.56 5.03
N ILE A 57 17.22 -11.63 5.41
CA ILE A 57 17.27 -10.90 6.69
C ILE A 57 16.60 -11.75 7.77
N SER A 58 17.14 -11.77 8.99
CA SER A 58 16.48 -12.48 10.09
C SER A 58 15.07 -11.92 10.33
N SER A 59 14.09 -12.81 10.58
CA SER A 59 12.68 -12.41 10.76
C SER A 59 12.50 -11.36 11.86
N LYS A 60 13.29 -11.46 12.95
CA LYS A 60 13.26 -10.47 14.03
C LYS A 60 13.70 -9.09 13.56
N LEU A 61 14.81 -9.00 12.81
CA LEU A 61 15.29 -7.72 12.28
C LEU A 61 14.31 -7.12 11.27
N LYS A 62 13.72 -7.95 10.39
CA LYS A 62 12.71 -7.51 9.42
C LYS A 62 11.51 -6.86 10.12
N ILE A 63 10.92 -7.55 11.10
CA ILE A 63 9.78 -7.04 11.87
C ILE A 63 10.16 -5.76 12.64
N THR A 64 11.33 -5.71 13.27
CA THR A 64 11.77 -4.51 13.99
C THR A 64 11.90 -3.31 13.05
N LEU A 65 12.50 -3.48 11.87
CA LEU A 65 12.60 -2.41 10.88
C LEU A 65 11.23 -1.98 10.35
N GLN A 66 10.32 -2.92 10.09
CA GLN A 66 8.94 -2.61 9.71
C GLN A 66 8.23 -1.78 10.78
N ILE A 67 8.37 -2.14 12.06
CA ILE A 67 7.79 -1.38 13.18
C ILE A 67 8.36 0.04 13.21
N LEU A 68 9.66 0.20 13.15
CA LEU A 68 10.30 1.52 13.18
C LEU A 68 9.85 2.41 12.02
N LEU A 69 9.83 1.88 10.79
CA LEU A 69 9.39 2.62 9.61
C LEU A 69 7.90 2.97 9.69
N ALA A 70 7.06 2.04 10.12
CA ALA A 70 5.63 2.28 10.26
C ALA A 70 5.33 3.32 11.37
N VAL A 71 5.97 3.21 12.54
CA VAL A 71 5.81 4.18 13.63
C VAL A 71 6.23 5.57 13.17
N LEU A 72 7.39 5.69 12.50
CA LEU A 72 7.85 6.98 11.98
C LEU A 72 6.84 7.56 10.98
N GLY A 73 6.40 6.78 10.01
CA GLY A 73 5.44 7.23 8.99
C GLY A 73 4.10 7.67 9.59
N VAL A 74 3.52 6.84 10.46
CA VAL A 74 2.23 7.16 11.10
C VAL A 74 2.37 8.37 12.03
N SER A 75 3.47 8.50 12.76
CA SER A 75 3.69 9.65 13.64
C SER A 75 3.86 10.96 12.86
N LEU A 76 4.58 10.93 11.74
CA LEU A 76 4.69 12.10 10.85
C LEU A 76 3.34 12.44 10.21
N PHE A 77 2.60 11.44 9.76
CA PHE A 77 1.27 11.63 9.20
C PHE A 77 0.32 12.30 10.20
N VAL A 78 0.27 11.80 11.43
CA VAL A 78 -0.55 12.38 12.52
C VAL A 78 -0.09 13.79 12.92
N TYR A 79 1.21 14.08 12.81
CA TYR A 79 1.74 15.40 13.12
C TYR A 79 1.34 16.47 12.09
N TYR A 80 1.31 16.12 10.79
CA TYR A 80 1.00 17.05 9.70
C TYR A 80 -0.48 17.07 9.31
N ALA A 81 -1.24 16.03 9.66
CA ALA A 81 -2.66 15.94 9.41
C ALA A 81 -3.47 16.48 10.61
N ASP A 82 -4.73 16.85 10.36
CA ASP A 82 -5.61 17.32 11.45
C ASP A 82 -6.03 16.11 12.33
N PHE A 83 -5.46 16.05 13.54
CA PHE A 83 -5.54 14.88 14.42
C PHE A 83 -6.98 14.50 14.81
N GLN A 84 -7.88 15.49 14.93
CA GLN A 84 -9.22 15.24 15.50
C GLN A 84 -10.10 14.41 14.56
N ASP A 85 -10.04 14.65 13.26
CA ASP A 85 -10.90 13.95 12.30
C ASP A 85 -10.32 12.62 11.84
N MET A 86 -8.99 12.45 11.89
CA MET A 86 -8.30 11.26 11.39
C MET A 86 -8.32 10.05 12.33
N THR A 87 -8.57 10.27 13.62
CA THR A 87 -8.59 9.20 14.63
C THR A 87 -9.93 8.50 14.77
N ASN A 88 -10.91 8.89 13.97
CA ASN A 88 -12.24 8.28 14.00
C ASN A 88 -12.28 6.99 13.17
N LEU A 89 -12.68 5.90 13.80
CA LEU A 89 -12.94 4.62 13.15
C LEU A 89 -14.42 4.50 12.81
N TYR A 90 -14.72 4.40 11.52
CA TYR A 90 -16.07 4.25 10.98
C TYR A 90 -16.37 2.79 10.66
N PHE A 91 -17.56 2.32 11.00
CA PHE A 91 -17.99 0.95 10.72
C PHE A 91 -18.95 0.92 9.53
N PRO A 92 -18.65 0.13 8.47
CA PRO A 92 -19.42 0.17 7.22
C PRO A 92 -20.92 -0.14 7.39
N PHE A 93 -21.28 -1.01 8.32
CA PHE A 93 -22.67 -1.43 8.55
C PHE A 93 -23.40 -0.63 9.63
N PHE A 94 -22.68 0.15 10.41
CA PHE A 94 -23.24 0.91 11.56
C PHE A 94 -22.91 2.38 11.41
N LYS A 95 -23.73 3.11 10.62
CA LYS A 95 -23.50 4.52 10.27
C LYS A 95 -23.29 5.45 11.49
N ASN A 96 -23.92 5.14 12.61
CA ASN A 96 -23.86 5.95 13.82
C ASN A 96 -22.76 5.49 14.81
N LEU A 97 -22.06 4.40 14.51
CA LEU A 97 -21.00 3.90 15.36
C LEU A 97 -19.66 4.48 14.90
N ILE A 98 -19.24 5.51 15.57
CA ILE A 98 -17.95 6.17 15.37
C ILE A 98 -17.16 6.01 16.65
N ILE A 99 -15.99 5.37 16.58
CA ILE A 99 -15.09 5.21 17.73
C ILE A 99 -13.87 6.08 17.51
N ASN A 100 -13.69 7.10 18.36
CA ASN A 100 -12.46 7.87 18.33
C ASN A 100 -11.35 7.10 19.04
N LEU A 101 -10.31 6.73 18.29
CA LEU A 101 -9.16 5.97 18.79
C LEU A 101 -8.16 6.86 19.55
N GLY A 102 -8.20 8.18 19.36
CA GLY A 102 -7.23 9.09 19.96
C GLY A 102 -5.78 8.61 19.72
N TRP A 103 -4.96 8.60 20.77
CA TRP A 103 -3.57 8.13 20.68
C TRP A 103 -3.41 6.66 20.35
N PHE A 104 -4.45 5.83 20.54
CA PHE A 104 -4.45 4.43 20.15
C PHE A 104 -4.45 4.25 18.63
N PHE A 105 -4.75 5.29 17.88
CA PHE A 105 -4.67 5.28 16.42
C PHE A 105 -3.26 4.89 15.91
N ILE A 106 -2.20 5.38 16.57
CA ILE A 106 -0.81 5.08 16.15
C ILE A 106 -0.50 3.59 16.24
N PRO A 107 -0.58 2.91 17.40
CA PRO A 107 -0.28 1.49 17.47
C PRO A 107 -1.26 0.64 16.65
N PHE A 108 -2.51 1.03 16.52
CA PHE A 108 -3.49 0.36 15.67
C PHE A 108 -3.09 0.43 14.19
N SER A 109 -2.76 1.61 13.67
CA SER A 109 -2.33 1.79 12.27
C SER A 109 -1.04 1.04 11.97
N VAL A 110 -0.06 1.07 12.88
CA VAL A 110 1.18 0.30 12.76
C VAL A 110 0.89 -1.20 12.69
N PHE A 111 0.01 -1.71 13.53
CA PHE A 111 -0.40 -3.10 13.50
C PHE A 111 -1.06 -3.48 12.16
N VAL A 112 -1.97 -2.64 11.64
CA VAL A 112 -2.64 -2.87 10.35
C VAL A 112 -1.63 -2.86 9.20
N ILE A 113 -0.70 -1.90 9.15
CA ILE A 113 0.31 -1.79 8.08
C ILE A 113 1.21 -3.02 8.07
N ILE A 114 1.74 -3.41 9.23
CA ILE A 114 2.65 -4.56 9.34
C ILE A 114 1.91 -5.86 9.07
N GLY A 115 0.71 -6.02 9.62
CA GLY A 115 -0.13 -7.20 9.43
C GLY A 115 -0.47 -7.41 7.96
N SER A 116 -0.93 -6.36 7.27
CA SER A 116 -1.26 -6.41 5.84
C SER A 116 -0.04 -6.72 4.98
N SER A 117 1.08 -6.06 5.23
CA SER A 117 2.33 -6.28 4.49
C SER A 117 2.82 -7.72 4.61
N ASN A 118 2.83 -8.28 5.83
CA ASN A 118 3.27 -9.65 6.03
C ASN A 118 2.25 -10.67 5.54
N ALA A 119 0.94 -10.41 5.64
CA ALA A 119 -0.10 -11.27 5.08
C ALA A 119 0.04 -11.41 3.55
N VAL A 120 0.20 -10.30 2.83
CA VAL A 120 0.43 -10.32 1.37
C VAL A 120 1.72 -11.09 1.03
N ASN A 121 2.80 -10.87 1.78
CA ASN A 121 4.06 -11.59 1.57
C ASN A 121 3.94 -13.10 1.79
N LEU A 122 3.06 -13.54 2.70
CA LEU A 122 2.78 -14.97 2.93
C LEU A 122 1.92 -15.58 1.81
N THR A 123 1.02 -14.81 1.22
CA THR A 123 0.17 -15.29 0.10
C THR A 123 0.91 -15.39 -1.22
N ASP A 124 2.06 -14.71 -1.36
CA ASP A 124 2.90 -14.71 -2.57
C ASP A 124 3.82 -15.95 -2.67
N GLY A 125 3.37 -17.09 -2.18
CA GLY A 125 4.09 -18.35 -2.23
C GLY A 125 4.16 -18.99 -3.62
N LEU A 126 3.32 -18.58 -4.55
CA LEU A 126 3.30 -18.96 -5.96
C LEU A 126 3.33 -17.70 -6.81
N ASP A 127 4.16 -17.68 -7.86
CA ASP A 127 4.36 -16.50 -8.73
C ASP A 127 3.02 -15.92 -9.24
N GLY A 128 2.70 -14.69 -8.81
CA GLY A 128 1.52 -13.95 -9.23
C GLY A 128 0.23 -14.24 -8.46
N LEU A 129 0.22 -15.15 -7.49
CA LEU A 129 -0.99 -15.46 -6.71
C LEU A 129 -1.48 -14.25 -5.89
N ALA A 130 -0.58 -13.46 -5.34
CA ALA A 130 -0.92 -12.26 -4.57
C ALA A 130 -1.41 -11.09 -5.44
N THR A 131 -1.09 -11.08 -6.74
CA THR A 131 -1.35 -9.94 -7.63
C THR A 131 -2.84 -9.68 -7.81
N VAL A 132 -3.64 -10.73 -8.04
CA VAL A 132 -5.10 -10.57 -8.24
C VAL A 132 -5.80 -10.03 -7.00
N PRO A 133 -5.61 -10.58 -5.79
CA PRO A 133 -6.13 -9.99 -4.55
C PRO A 133 -5.71 -8.53 -4.35
N VAL A 134 -4.45 -8.18 -4.64
CA VAL A 134 -3.98 -6.80 -4.51
C VAL A 134 -4.72 -5.87 -5.47
N ILE A 135 -4.92 -6.26 -6.73
CA ILE A 135 -5.69 -5.50 -7.71
C ILE A 135 -7.13 -5.28 -7.24
N LEU A 136 -7.80 -6.33 -6.75
CA LEU A 136 -9.17 -6.24 -6.26
C LEU A 136 -9.29 -5.30 -5.05
N VAL A 137 -8.40 -5.42 -4.08
CA VAL A 137 -8.35 -4.55 -2.90
C VAL A 137 -8.07 -3.11 -3.32
N ALA A 138 -7.09 -2.89 -4.21
CA ALA A 138 -6.78 -1.55 -4.72
C ALA A 138 -7.98 -0.93 -5.46
N ALA A 139 -8.73 -1.72 -6.25
CA ALA A 139 -9.95 -1.25 -6.91
C ALA A 139 -11.04 -0.84 -5.91
N CYS A 140 -11.24 -1.63 -4.85
CA CYS A 140 -12.17 -1.27 -3.76
C CYS A 140 -11.75 0.04 -3.07
N PHE A 141 -10.48 0.18 -2.72
CA PHE A 141 -9.99 1.41 -2.11
C PHE A 141 -9.99 2.60 -3.05
N ALA A 142 -9.74 2.42 -4.35
CA ALA A 142 -9.90 3.47 -5.35
C ALA A 142 -11.35 4.00 -5.37
N PHE A 143 -12.31 3.11 -5.36
CA PHE A 143 -13.72 3.50 -5.32
C PHE A 143 -14.07 4.22 -4.00
N ILE A 144 -13.70 3.66 -2.86
CA ILE A 144 -13.98 4.26 -1.54
C ILE A 144 -13.35 5.65 -1.44
N SER A 145 -12.07 5.79 -1.78
CA SER A 145 -11.35 7.07 -1.69
C SER A 145 -11.93 8.12 -2.64
N TYR A 146 -12.35 7.73 -3.85
CA TYR A 146 -13.01 8.62 -4.79
C TYR A 146 -14.34 9.14 -4.23
N VAL A 147 -15.18 8.27 -3.67
CA VAL A 147 -16.51 8.65 -3.15
C VAL A 147 -16.39 9.50 -1.88
N THR A 148 -15.46 9.15 -0.97
CA THR A 148 -15.24 9.90 0.27
C THR A 148 -14.54 11.24 0.03
N GLY A 149 -13.72 11.35 -1.03
CA GLY A 149 -13.06 12.57 -1.43
C GLY A 149 -13.93 13.53 -2.27
N ASN A 150 -15.17 13.14 -2.62
CA ASN A 150 -16.08 13.96 -3.40
C ASN A 150 -17.30 14.36 -2.58
N ILE A 151 -17.46 15.67 -2.35
CA ILE A 151 -18.54 16.21 -1.50
C ILE A 151 -19.96 15.86 -1.99
N VAL A 152 -20.15 15.75 -3.29
CA VAL A 152 -21.48 15.42 -3.87
C VAL A 152 -21.81 13.96 -3.60
N PHE A 153 -20.88 13.05 -3.88
CA PHE A 153 -21.09 11.62 -3.65
C PHE A 153 -21.12 11.26 -2.17
N SER A 154 -20.28 11.87 -1.34
CA SER A 154 -20.28 11.60 0.09
C SER A 154 -21.61 12.02 0.74
N ASN A 155 -22.14 13.17 0.36
CA ASN A 155 -23.45 13.63 0.84
C ASN A 155 -24.60 12.74 0.35
N TYR A 156 -24.58 12.34 -0.93
CA TYR A 156 -25.60 11.46 -1.50
C TYR A 156 -25.63 10.09 -0.81
N LEU A 157 -24.45 9.51 -0.56
CA LEU A 157 -24.30 8.20 0.08
C LEU A 157 -24.37 8.28 1.62
N GLN A 158 -24.45 9.48 2.18
CA GLN A 158 -24.43 9.70 3.63
C GLN A 158 -23.21 9.07 4.32
N ILE A 159 -22.05 9.23 3.70
CA ILE A 159 -20.76 8.82 4.25
C ILE A 159 -19.92 10.06 4.59
N PRO A 160 -18.92 9.95 5.48
CA PRO A 160 -18.03 11.06 5.80
C PRO A 160 -17.30 11.58 4.56
N TYR A 161 -17.32 12.91 4.39
CA TYR A 161 -16.44 13.57 3.43
C TYR A 161 -15.07 13.75 4.08
N ILE A 162 -14.01 13.34 3.38
CA ILE A 162 -12.63 13.49 3.83
C ILE A 162 -11.85 14.18 2.72
N GLU A 163 -11.44 15.40 2.96
CA GLU A 163 -10.72 16.22 2.00
C GLU A 163 -9.41 15.55 1.57
N GLY A 164 -9.10 15.64 0.28
CA GLY A 164 -7.86 15.11 -0.28
C GLY A 164 -7.79 13.60 -0.47
N THR A 165 -8.76 12.81 0.03
CA THR A 165 -8.73 11.35 -0.17
C THR A 165 -8.99 10.92 -1.60
N GLY A 166 -9.61 11.77 -2.42
CA GLY A 166 -9.79 11.52 -3.86
C GLY A 166 -8.48 11.21 -4.59
N GLU A 167 -7.37 11.83 -4.19
CA GLU A 167 -6.05 11.58 -4.76
C GLU A 167 -5.55 10.14 -4.52
N ILE A 168 -5.98 9.48 -3.44
CA ILE A 168 -5.63 8.08 -3.17
C ILE A 168 -6.15 7.16 -4.29
N SER A 169 -7.24 7.53 -4.99
CA SER A 169 -7.71 6.75 -6.14
C SER A 169 -6.71 6.71 -7.29
N ILE A 170 -5.93 7.79 -7.50
CA ILE A 170 -4.84 7.82 -8.47
C ILE A 170 -3.73 6.84 -8.03
N PHE A 171 -3.36 6.87 -6.76
CA PHE A 171 -2.39 5.93 -6.20
C PHE A 171 -2.83 4.47 -6.35
N CYS A 172 -4.08 4.16 -6.06
CA CYS A 172 -4.65 2.82 -6.26
C CYS A 172 -4.68 2.42 -7.74
N GLY A 173 -4.99 3.35 -8.65
CA GLY A 173 -4.91 3.15 -10.10
C GLY A 173 -3.50 2.82 -10.56
N ALA A 174 -2.49 3.49 -10.01
CA ALA A 174 -1.08 3.21 -10.28
C ALA A 174 -0.66 1.80 -9.80
N ILE A 175 -1.17 1.34 -8.64
CA ILE A 175 -0.97 -0.04 -8.16
C ILE A 175 -1.55 -1.03 -9.17
N ILE A 176 -2.81 -0.85 -9.57
CA ILE A 176 -3.51 -1.74 -10.50
C ILE A 176 -2.74 -1.84 -11.82
N GLY A 177 -2.38 -0.68 -12.42
CA GLY A 177 -1.64 -0.63 -13.69
C GLY A 177 -0.27 -1.30 -13.60
N SER A 178 0.48 -1.06 -12.53
CA SER A 178 1.80 -1.65 -12.32
C SER A 178 1.73 -3.17 -12.11
N CYS A 179 0.72 -3.64 -11.38
CA CYS A 179 0.47 -5.07 -11.18
C CYS A 179 0.09 -5.77 -12.49
N LEU A 180 -0.82 -5.19 -13.28
CA LEU A 180 -1.21 -5.73 -14.59
C LEU A 180 -0.02 -5.77 -15.57
N GLY A 181 0.80 -4.72 -15.60
CA GLY A 181 2.01 -4.67 -16.40
C GLY A 181 3.01 -5.77 -16.04
N SER A 182 3.20 -6.01 -14.74
CA SER A 182 4.09 -7.07 -14.26
C SER A 182 3.60 -8.46 -14.65
N VAL A 183 2.31 -8.76 -14.51
CA VAL A 183 1.71 -10.04 -14.93
C VAL A 183 1.84 -10.24 -16.42
N SER A 184 1.53 -9.23 -17.22
CA SER A 184 1.67 -9.30 -18.69
C SER A 184 3.11 -9.61 -19.12
N TYR A 185 4.09 -8.96 -18.48
CA TYR A 185 5.51 -9.22 -18.77
C TYR A 185 5.92 -10.66 -18.45
N THR A 186 5.49 -11.21 -17.33
CA THR A 186 5.82 -12.60 -16.94
C THR A 186 5.19 -13.61 -17.87
N HIS A 187 3.95 -13.40 -18.31
CA HIS A 187 3.29 -14.28 -19.29
C HIS A 187 3.95 -14.24 -20.67
N LEU A 188 4.31 -13.07 -21.18
CA LEU A 188 4.98 -12.92 -22.47
C LEU A 188 6.34 -13.65 -22.46
N ARG A 189 7.12 -13.48 -21.39
CA ARG A 189 8.42 -14.13 -21.25
C ARG A 189 8.32 -15.66 -21.17
N ALA A 190 7.29 -16.18 -20.50
CA ALA A 190 7.05 -17.62 -20.41
C ALA A 190 6.75 -18.23 -21.80
N HIS A 191 6.00 -17.52 -22.65
CA HIS A 191 5.73 -17.94 -24.03
C HIS A 191 6.97 -17.93 -24.93
N GLU A 192 7.86 -16.96 -24.76
CA GLU A 192 9.12 -16.90 -25.54
C GLU A 192 10.09 -18.06 -25.18
N THR A 193 10.14 -18.42 -23.87
CA THR A 193 11.03 -19.52 -23.42
C THR A 193 10.55 -20.88 -23.85
N GLN A 194 9.26 -21.06 -24.15
CA GLN A 194 8.71 -22.31 -24.68
C GLN A 194 8.89 -22.48 -26.24
N ARG A 195 9.28 -21.40 -26.89
CA ARG A 195 9.41 -21.36 -28.37
C ARG A 195 10.83 -21.57 -28.88
N ASN A 196 11.82 -21.53 -27.97
CA ASN A 196 13.23 -21.82 -28.22
C ASN A 196 13.63 -23.15 -27.57
#